data_976cc6970a5902a1f15a81980ca85c8e
#
_entry.id   976cc6970a5902a1f15a81980ca85c8e
#
_cell.length_a   1.000
_cell.length_b   1.000
_cell.length_c   1.000
_cell.angle_alpha   90.00
_cell.angle_beta   90.00
_cell.angle_gamma   90.00
#
_symmetry.space_group_name_H-M   'P 1'
#
loop_
_entity.id
_entity.type
_entity.pdbx_description
1 polymer ?
#
loop_
_entity_poly.entity_id
_entity_poly.type
_entity_poly.pdbx_seq_one_letter_code
_entity_poly.pdbx_strand_id
1 'polypeptide(L)'
;TRFVLSDCDLISVFAATPINNTATTTDLARPVSAGSNLTTDIGRFNAGALVTPVVTAQYFIQDTDLAPGPANYRPSLFRSINGAAPEELVEGVEILQARYGIDDAGEVTTIDQYVTADAVPDWNRVVAVNLGMLIRSPEETGTDVDPATYDVLGTVVGPFNDRRQRTLLTTTITLRNRTK
;
A
#
# COMPACT_ATOMS: atom_id res chain seq x y z
N THR A 1 0.54 -18.14 -4.11
CA THR A 1 -0.55 -17.30 -3.56
C THR A 1 -0.61 -17.47 -2.04
N ARG A 2 -0.98 -16.40 -1.33
CA ARG A 2 -1.23 -16.46 0.12
C ARG A 2 -2.75 -16.55 0.35
N PHE A 3 -3.12 -17.26 1.39
CA PHE A 3 -4.50 -17.44 1.81
C PHE A 3 -4.65 -17.15 3.29
N VAL A 4 -5.83 -16.69 3.65
CA VAL A 4 -6.32 -16.66 5.02
C VAL A 4 -7.31 -17.80 5.17
N LEU A 5 -7.12 -18.64 6.18
CA LEU A 5 -8.11 -19.57 6.67
C LEU A 5 -8.63 -19.05 7.99
N SER A 6 -9.92 -18.88 8.11
CA SER A 6 -10.54 -18.36 9.33
C SER A 6 -11.84 -19.07 9.65
N ASP A 7 -12.08 -19.25 10.93
CA ASP A 7 -13.38 -19.54 11.53
C ASP A 7 -13.68 -18.52 12.65
N CYS A 8 -14.68 -18.77 13.48
CA CYS A 8 -15.04 -17.84 14.56
C CYS A 8 -13.97 -17.74 15.66
N ASP A 9 -13.08 -18.72 15.77
CA ASP A 9 -12.13 -18.86 16.86
C ASP A 9 -10.68 -18.66 16.45
N LEU A 10 -10.34 -19.03 15.20
CA LEU A 10 -8.96 -19.07 14.70
C LEU A 10 -8.80 -18.37 13.36
N ILE A 11 -7.61 -17.77 13.17
CA ILE A 11 -7.14 -17.23 11.90
C ILE A 11 -5.74 -17.75 11.62
N SER A 12 -5.49 -18.24 10.40
CA SER A 12 -4.15 -18.61 9.94
C SER A 12 -3.88 -18.09 8.56
N VAL A 13 -2.68 -17.51 8.37
CA VAL A 13 -2.20 -17.03 7.06
C VAL A 13 -1.13 -17.98 6.56
N PHE A 14 -1.28 -18.49 5.35
CA PHE A 14 -0.33 -19.44 4.77
C PHE A 14 -0.16 -19.24 3.27
N ALA A 15 0.98 -19.65 2.75
CA ALA A 15 1.24 -19.72 1.32
C ALA A 15 0.85 -21.09 0.78
N ALA A 16 0.13 -21.15 -0.32
CA ALA A 16 -0.23 -22.37 -1.02
C ALA A 16 -0.34 -22.16 -2.53
N THR A 17 -0.29 -23.27 -3.26
CA THR A 17 -0.61 -23.33 -4.69
C THR A 17 -1.80 -24.26 -4.89
N PRO A 18 -2.77 -23.92 -5.73
CA PRO A 18 -3.80 -24.85 -6.15
C PRO A 18 -3.15 -26.02 -6.91
N ILE A 19 -3.45 -27.25 -6.51
CA ILE A 19 -2.95 -28.48 -7.16
C ILE A 19 -4.05 -29.20 -7.92
N ASN A 20 -5.28 -29.00 -7.51
CA ASN A 20 -6.42 -29.57 -8.18
C ASN A 20 -7.62 -28.62 -8.03
N ASN A 21 -8.29 -28.32 -9.11
CA ASN A 21 -9.43 -27.39 -9.13
C ASN A 21 -10.58 -28.02 -9.92
N THR A 22 -11.64 -28.37 -9.24
CA THR A 22 -12.89 -28.90 -9.82
C THR A 22 -14.01 -27.88 -9.66
N ALA A 23 -15.17 -28.16 -10.19
CA ALA A 23 -16.34 -27.29 -10.01
C ALA A 23 -16.81 -27.15 -8.54
N THR A 24 -16.40 -28.10 -7.69
CA THR A 24 -16.88 -28.17 -6.29
C THR A 24 -15.76 -28.19 -5.25
N THR A 25 -14.51 -28.47 -5.64
CA THR A 25 -13.38 -28.57 -4.71
C THR A 25 -12.12 -27.94 -5.29
N THR A 26 -11.31 -27.37 -4.41
CA THR A 26 -9.97 -26.92 -4.72
C THR A 26 -9.01 -27.47 -3.69
N ASP A 27 -8.06 -28.29 -4.11
CA ASP A 27 -6.99 -28.78 -3.26
C ASP A 27 -5.82 -27.79 -3.27
N LEU A 28 -5.30 -27.46 -2.10
CA LEU A 28 -4.21 -26.52 -1.92
C LEU A 28 -2.96 -27.24 -1.42
N ALA A 29 -1.89 -27.22 -2.20
CA ALA A 29 -0.57 -27.65 -1.72
C ALA A 29 0.05 -26.54 -0.86
N ARG A 30 0.39 -26.87 0.38
CA ARG A 30 1.02 -25.98 1.35
C ARG A 30 2.46 -26.42 1.62
N PRO A 31 3.43 -25.96 0.82
CA PRO A 31 4.82 -26.32 1.05
C PRO A 31 5.34 -25.68 2.34
N VAL A 32 6.14 -26.44 3.09
CA VAL A 32 6.94 -25.91 4.19
C VAL A 32 8.34 -25.68 3.68
N SER A 33 8.64 -24.44 3.34
CA SER A 33 9.96 -24.04 2.85
C SER A 33 10.32 -22.65 3.39
N ALA A 34 11.62 -22.36 3.44
CA ALA A 34 12.08 -21.04 3.87
C ALA A 34 11.39 -19.93 3.07
N GLY A 35 10.78 -18.99 3.79
CA GLY A 35 10.08 -17.83 3.21
C GLY A 35 8.63 -18.05 2.79
N SER A 36 8.08 -19.27 2.84
CA SER A 36 6.66 -19.52 2.51
C SER A 36 5.78 -19.79 3.74
N ASN A 37 6.12 -20.82 4.51
CA ASN A 37 5.39 -21.18 5.73
C ASN A 37 6.38 -21.55 6.82
N LEU A 38 6.21 -21.00 8.02
CA LEU A 38 7.12 -21.22 9.15
C LEU A 38 6.86 -22.54 9.89
N THR A 39 5.62 -23.04 9.82
CA THR A 39 5.21 -24.27 10.52
C THR A 39 4.42 -25.19 9.60
N THR A 40 4.39 -26.48 9.93
CA THR A 40 3.53 -27.47 9.27
C THR A 40 2.09 -27.40 9.75
N ASP A 41 1.86 -26.89 10.96
CA ASP A 41 0.54 -26.83 11.59
C ASP A 41 -0.07 -25.43 11.40
N ILE A 42 -1.26 -25.40 10.84
CA ILE A 42 -2.10 -24.19 10.71
C ILE A 42 -3.19 -24.13 11.76
N GLY A 43 -3.23 -25.09 12.68
CA GLY A 43 -4.30 -25.24 13.65
C GLY A 43 -5.44 -26.14 13.15
N ARG A 44 -6.39 -26.39 14.05
CA ARG A 44 -7.61 -27.16 13.74
C ARG A 44 -8.78 -26.18 13.64
N PHE A 45 -9.35 -26.11 12.48
CA PHE A 45 -10.48 -25.25 12.17
C PHE A 45 -11.78 -26.05 12.20
N ASN A 46 -12.85 -25.37 12.59
CA ASN A 46 -14.18 -25.96 12.64
C ASN A 46 -14.78 -26.11 11.24
N ALA A 47 -15.80 -26.96 11.10
CA ALA A 47 -16.57 -27.05 9.88
C ALA A 47 -17.20 -25.69 9.54
N GLY A 48 -17.10 -25.28 8.31
CA GLY A 48 -17.54 -23.96 7.84
C GLY A 48 -16.45 -22.87 7.86
N ALA A 49 -15.21 -23.22 8.21
CA ALA A 49 -14.08 -22.30 8.05
C ALA A 49 -13.95 -21.83 6.59
N LEU A 50 -13.63 -20.54 6.44
CA LEU A 50 -13.49 -19.90 5.13
C LEU A 50 -12.03 -19.79 4.71
N VAL A 51 -11.74 -20.14 3.45
CA VAL A 51 -10.45 -19.90 2.82
C VAL A 51 -10.60 -18.76 1.84
N THR A 52 -9.84 -17.68 2.08
CA THR A 52 -9.88 -16.48 1.23
C THR A 52 -8.48 -16.16 0.70
N PRO A 53 -8.31 -15.89 -0.60
CA PRO A 53 -7.03 -15.45 -1.11
C PRO A 53 -6.68 -14.05 -0.55
N VAL A 54 -5.40 -13.86 -0.21
CA VAL A 54 -4.86 -12.55 0.17
C VAL A 54 -4.38 -11.84 -1.08
N VAL A 55 -4.89 -10.64 -1.30
CA VAL A 55 -4.43 -9.74 -2.35
C VAL A 55 -3.44 -8.75 -1.74
N THR A 56 -2.24 -8.69 -2.30
CA THR A 56 -1.23 -7.68 -1.95
C THR A 56 -1.17 -6.66 -3.07
N ALA A 57 -1.44 -5.40 -2.76
CA ALA A 57 -1.27 -4.29 -3.68
C ALA A 57 -0.06 -3.45 -3.25
N GLN A 58 0.85 -3.20 -4.18
CA GLN A 58 2.00 -2.33 -3.98
C GLN A 58 1.82 -1.09 -4.86
N TYR A 59 1.93 0.10 -4.27
CA TYR A 59 1.90 1.38 -4.96
C TYR A 59 3.27 2.03 -4.86
N PHE A 60 3.77 2.56 -5.97
CA PHE A 60 5.08 3.21 -6.03
C PHE A 60 5.15 4.18 -7.21
N ILE A 61 6.12 5.09 -7.14
CA ILE A 61 6.40 6.03 -8.22
C ILE A 61 7.54 5.48 -9.05
N GLN A 62 7.37 5.52 -10.36
CA GLN A 62 8.38 5.11 -11.33
C GLN A 62 8.43 6.12 -12.48
N ASP A 63 9.63 6.32 -13.03
CA ASP A 63 9.83 7.07 -14.27
C ASP A 63 9.36 6.23 -15.47
N THR A 64 8.52 6.81 -16.31
CA THR A 64 8.00 6.16 -17.52
C THR A 64 8.82 6.49 -18.77
N ASP A 65 9.79 7.39 -18.70
CA ASP A 65 10.65 7.70 -19.86
C ASP A 65 11.59 6.54 -20.16
N LEU A 66 11.64 6.14 -21.43
CA LEU A 66 12.54 5.09 -21.92
C LEU A 66 14.02 5.54 -21.95
N ALA A 67 14.28 6.85 -21.90
CA ALA A 67 15.60 7.43 -21.76
C ALA A 67 15.65 8.28 -20.47
N PRO A 68 15.68 7.64 -19.30
CA PRO A 68 15.57 8.34 -18.04
C PRO A 68 16.71 9.34 -17.84
N GLY A 69 16.34 10.50 -17.36
CA GLY A 69 17.27 11.58 -17.04
C GLY A 69 16.52 12.79 -16.50
N PRO A 70 17.21 13.71 -15.81
CA PRO A 70 16.54 14.82 -15.15
C PRO A 70 15.73 15.71 -16.10
N ALA A 71 16.11 15.79 -17.39
CA ALA A 71 15.36 16.56 -18.39
C ALA A 71 14.10 15.87 -18.90
N ASN A 72 14.05 14.54 -18.83
CA ASN A 72 12.96 13.72 -19.37
C ASN A 72 12.18 12.97 -18.28
N TYR A 73 12.47 13.27 -17.01
CA TYR A 73 11.80 12.60 -15.90
C TYR A 73 10.28 12.74 -15.99
N ARG A 74 9.58 11.60 -16.14
CA ARG A 74 8.12 11.49 -16.21
C ARG A 74 7.61 10.57 -15.10
N PRO A 75 7.47 11.11 -13.88
CA PRO A 75 7.03 10.32 -12.75
C PRO A 75 5.57 9.93 -12.90
N SER A 76 5.26 8.67 -12.65
CA SER A 76 3.91 8.15 -12.63
C SER A 76 3.69 7.25 -11.43
N LEU A 77 2.47 7.23 -10.93
CA LEU A 77 2.02 6.29 -9.90
C LEU A 77 1.70 4.96 -10.55
N PHE A 78 2.33 3.90 -10.06
CA PHE A 78 2.11 2.52 -10.49
C PHE A 78 1.48 1.69 -9.39
N ARG A 79 0.80 0.63 -9.82
CA ARG A 79 0.30 -0.42 -8.94
C ARG A 79 0.77 -1.79 -9.43
N SER A 80 1.23 -2.63 -8.53
CA SER A 80 1.47 -4.06 -8.76
C SER A 80 0.58 -4.89 -7.83
N ILE A 81 -0.17 -5.84 -8.37
CA ILE A 81 -1.02 -6.75 -7.61
C ILE A 81 -0.36 -8.12 -7.54
N ASN A 82 -0.14 -8.63 -6.32
CA ASN A 82 0.48 -9.94 -6.07
C ASN A 82 1.84 -10.14 -6.78
N GLY A 83 2.60 -9.05 -7.00
CA GLY A 83 3.87 -9.08 -7.71
C GLY A 83 3.75 -9.24 -9.23
N ALA A 84 2.57 -9.05 -9.81
CA ALA A 84 2.39 -8.99 -11.27
C ALA A 84 3.09 -7.76 -11.87
N ALA A 85 3.19 -7.71 -13.19
CA ALA A 85 3.72 -6.56 -13.89
C ALA A 85 2.99 -5.28 -13.44
N PRO A 86 3.73 -4.20 -13.17
CA PRO A 86 3.13 -2.94 -12.76
C PRO A 86 2.22 -2.37 -13.85
N GLU A 87 1.11 -1.79 -13.43
CA GLU A 87 0.25 -0.97 -14.28
C GLU A 87 0.36 0.50 -13.87
N GLU A 88 0.46 1.39 -14.82
CA GLU A 88 0.42 2.81 -14.61
C GLU A 88 -1.00 3.25 -14.26
N LEU A 89 -1.14 4.04 -13.19
CA LEU A 89 -2.43 4.56 -12.74
C LEU A 89 -2.59 6.04 -13.09
N VAL A 90 -1.59 6.86 -12.76
CA VAL A 90 -1.67 8.32 -12.90
C VAL A 90 -0.29 8.88 -13.24
N GLU A 91 -0.22 9.62 -14.35
CA GLU A 91 0.96 10.40 -14.72
C GLU A 91 1.10 11.65 -13.86
N GLY A 92 2.35 12.09 -13.65
CA GLY A 92 2.67 13.34 -12.98
C GLY A 92 2.76 13.25 -11.45
N VAL A 93 2.61 12.10 -10.85
CA VAL A 93 2.78 11.94 -9.39
C VAL A 93 4.27 11.92 -9.06
N GLU A 94 4.78 13.01 -8.48
CA GLU A 94 6.20 13.15 -8.11
C GLU A 94 6.52 12.57 -6.74
N ILE A 95 5.58 12.70 -5.80
CA ILE A 95 5.75 12.28 -4.41
C ILE A 95 4.49 11.55 -3.95
N LEU A 96 4.69 10.44 -3.24
CA LEU A 96 3.67 9.73 -2.49
C LEU A 96 4.21 9.49 -1.08
N GLN A 97 3.51 10.03 -0.07
CA GLN A 97 3.83 9.83 1.34
C GLN A 97 2.65 9.19 2.06
N ALA A 98 2.96 8.34 3.02
CA ALA A 98 1.97 7.76 3.91
C ALA A 98 2.35 8.01 5.38
N ARG A 99 1.37 8.40 6.19
CA ARG A 99 1.47 8.45 7.64
C ARG A 99 0.39 7.56 8.24
N TYR A 100 0.72 6.90 9.30
CA TYR A 100 -0.15 5.94 9.97
C TYR A 100 -0.71 6.55 11.24
N GLY A 101 -2.04 6.68 11.28
CA GLY A 101 -2.76 7.13 12.46
C GLY A 101 -2.86 5.98 13.45
N ILE A 102 -2.26 6.16 14.62
CA ILE A 102 -2.25 5.15 15.68
C ILE A 102 -3.09 5.60 16.87
N ASP A 103 -3.71 4.63 17.50
CA ASP A 103 -4.41 4.76 18.77
C ASP A 103 -3.52 4.19 19.89
N ASP A 104 -2.95 5.06 20.71
CA ASP A 104 -2.05 4.67 21.79
C ASP A 104 -2.82 4.09 22.99
N ALA A 105 -4.06 4.51 23.19
CA ALA A 105 -4.91 4.05 24.30
C ALA A 105 -5.52 2.67 24.05
N GLY A 106 -5.59 2.23 22.78
CA GLY A 106 -6.18 0.96 22.40
C GLY A 106 -7.71 0.93 22.47
N GLU A 107 -8.34 2.10 22.54
CA GLU A 107 -9.80 2.25 22.56
C GLU A 107 -10.43 2.17 21.17
N VAL A 108 -9.60 2.19 20.12
CA VAL A 108 -9.95 2.04 18.69
C VAL A 108 -10.96 3.11 18.21
N THR A 109 -10.99 4.28 18.87
CA THR A 109 -11.96 5.34 18.60
C THR A 109 -11.34 6.64 18.18
N THR A 110 -10.08 6.89 18.55
CA THR A 110 -9.37 8.17 18.30
C THR A 110 -8.01 7.93 17.65
N ILE A 111 -7.57 8.91 16.89
CA ILE A 111 -6.21 8.94 16.38
C ILE A 111 -5.43 9.88 17.30
N ASP A 112 -4.46 9.35 18.04
CA ASP A 112 -3.64 10.15 18.95
C ASP A 112 -2.50 10.84 18.21
N GLN A 113 -1.91 10.16 17.24
CA GLN A 113 -0.81 10.71 16.45
C GLN A 113 -0.70 10.06 15.06
N TYR A 114 -0.02 10.77 14.15
CA TYR A 114 0.39 10.24 12.86
C TYR A 114 1.90 10.01 12.83
N VAL A 115 2.33 8.79 12.49
CA VAL A 115 3.74 8.38 12.45
C VAL A 115 4.14 7.83 11.08
N THR A 116 5.44 7.74 10.82
CA THR A 116 5.99 7.01 9.66
C THR A 116 5.92 5.51 9.88
N ALA A 117 6.04 4.71 8.83
CA ALA A 117 5.97 3.25 8.91
C ALA A 117 7.00 2.63 9.86
N ASP A 118 8.22 3.19 9.88
CA ASP A 118 9.32 2.77 10.74
C ASP A 118 9.12 3.13 12.23
N ALA A 119 8.25 4.10 12.50
CA ALA A 119 7.92 4.54 13.85
C ALA A 119 6.62 3.93 14.40
N VAL A 120 5.96 3.05 13.65
CA VAL A 120 4.77 2.33 14.13
C VAL A 120 5.18 1.27 15.17
N PRO A 121 4.80 1.42 16.44
CA PRO A 121 5.23 0.49 17.50
C PRO A 121 4.48 -0.86 17.42
N ASP A 122 3.24 -0.84 17.01
CA ASP A 122 2.38 -2.00 16.81
C ASP A 122 1.37 -1.74 15.69
N TRP A 123 1.47 -2.50 14.62
CA TRP A 123 0.57 -2.41 13.47
C TRP A 123 -0.90 -2.73 13.80
N ASN A 124 -1.15 -3.41 14.91
CA ASN A 124 -2.51 -3.64 15.39
C ASN A 124 -3.19 -2.38 15.90
N ARG A 125 -2.44 -1.35 16.21
CA ARG A 125 -2.94 -0.05 16.68
C ARG A 125 -3.16 0.97 15.56
N VAL A 126 -2.83 0.62 14.32
CA VAL A 126 -3.08 1.50 13.17
C VAL A 126 -4.56 1.49 12.85
N VAL A 127 -5.21 2.64 12.97
CA VAL A 127 -6.66 2.84 12.73
C VAL A 127 -6.95 3.66 11.48
N ALA A 128 -5.95 4.39 10.97
CA ALA A 128 -6.08 5.19 9.76
C ALA A 128 -4.75 5.31 9.01
N VAL A 129 -4.85 5.63 7.72
CA VAL A 129 -3.71 5.99 6.87
C VAL A 129 -3.99 7.36 6.28
N ASN A 130 -3.07 8.30 6.47
CA ASN A 130 -3.07 9.59 5.80
C ASN A 130 -2.12 9.53 4.60
N LEU A 131 -2.64 9.80 3.41
CA LEU A 131 -1.88 9.82 2.17
C LEU A 131 -1.70 11.25 1.69
N GLY A 132 -0.46 11.60 1.32
CA GLY A 132 -0.12 12.85 0.66
C GLY A 132 0.51 12.59 -0.69
N MET A 133 0.05 13.29 -1.71
CA MET A 133 0.58 13.21 -3.07
C MET A 133 0.88 14.61 -3.60
N LEU A 134 2.06 14.78 -4.20
CA LEU A 134 2.37 15.94 -5.01
C LEU A 134 2.27 15.55 -6.47
N ILE A 135 1.37 16.22 -7.19
CA ILE A 135 1.11 15.96 -8.61
C ILE A 135 1.51 17.18 -9.41
N ARG A 136 2.21 16.97 -10.51
CA ARG A 136 2.58 18.04 -11.46
C ARG A 136 1.87 17.91 -12.79
N SER A 137 1.79 19.01 -13.54
CA SER A 137 1.37 18.98 -14.93
C SER A 137 2.37 18.18 -15.79
N PRO A 138 1.91 17.37 -16.77
CA PRO A 138 2.80 16.64 -17.69
C PRO A 138 3.73 17.58 -18.48
N GLU A 139 3.24 18.74 -18.86
CA GLU A 139 3.97 19.75 -19.61
C GLU A 139 4.20 21.04 -18.79
N GLU A 140 5.16 21.84 -19.21
CA GLU A 140 5.39 23.18 -18.65
C GLU A 140 4.31 24.13 -19.16
N THR A 141 3.32 24.43 -18.34
CA THR A 141 2.15 25.25 -18.68
C THR A 141 2.16 26.62 -18.00
N GLY A 142 3.04 26.81 -17.03
CA GLY A 142 3.17 28.07 -16.30
C GLY A 142 3.92 29.14 -17.12
N THR A 143 3.57 30.41 -16.91
CA THR A 143 4.32 31.56 -17.46
C THR A 143 5.61 31.78 -16.68
N ASP A 144 5.56 31.55 -15.38
CA ASP A 144 6.67 31.75 -14.45
C ASP A 144 7.19 30.44 -13.87
N VAL A 145 8.43 30.47 -13.43
CA VAL A 145 9.07 29.37 -12.74
C VAL A 145 8.42 29.19 -11.37
N ASP A 146 8.15 27.95 -10.96
CA ASP A 146 7.61 27.61 -9.64
C ASP A 146 8.71 27.68 -8.56
N PRO A 147 8.73 28.72 -7.71
CA PRO A 147 9.69 28.86 -6.62
C PRO A 147 9.18 28.18 -5.32
N ALA A 148 8.01 27.60 -5.34
CA ALA A 148 7.36 27.09 -4.14
C ALA A 148 8.04 25.84 -3.58
N THR A 149 7.95 25.67 -2.29
CA THR A 149 8.20 24.42 -1.59
C THR A 149 6.88 23.82 -1.12
N TYR A 150 6.81 22.50 -1.08
CA TYR A 150 5.61 21.76 -0.73
C TYR A 150 5.89 20.85 0.45
N ASP A 151 5.08 20.93 1.49
CA ASP A 151 5.14 19.99 2.61
C ASP A 151 4.18 18.83 2.37
N VAL A 152 4.73 17.68 2.02
CA VAL A 152 3.97 16.44 1.80
C VAL A 152 4.04 15.60 3.07
N LEU A 153 3.12 15.85 4.00
CA LEU A 153 3.02 15.14 5.28
C LEU A 153 4.33 15.15 6.09
N GLY A 154 4.96 16.32 6.19
CA GLY A 154 6.21 16.52 6.94
C GLY A 154 7.48 16.28 6.11
N THR A 155 7.35 16.00 4.81
CA THR A 155 8.47 15.96 3.88
C THR A 155 8.41 17.20 2.98
N VAL A 156 9.33 18.14 3.20
CA VAL A 156 9.41 19.37 2.42
C VAL A 156 10.24 19.12 1.17
N VAL A 157 9.67 19.44 0.00
CA VAL A 157 10.30 19.27 -1.32
C VAL A 157 10.22 20.57 -2.13
N GLY A 158 11.10 20.73 -3.11
CA GLY A 158 11.24 21.94 -3.90
C GLY A 158 12.31 22.89 -3.33
N PRO A 159 12.51 24.10 -3.91
CA PRO A 159 11.83 24.56 -5.12
C PRO A 159 12.29 23.78 -6.36
N PHE A 160 11.37 23.48 -7.25
CA PHE A 160 11.67 22.69 -8.46
C PHE A 160 12.26 23.55 -9.59
N ASN A 161 11.97 24.84 -9.57
CA ASN A 161 12.46 25.83 -10.53
C ASN A 161 12.18 25.48 -12.02
N ASP A 162 11.04 24.85 -12.25
CA ASP A 162 10.46 24.60 -13.57
C ASP A 162 9.13 25.36 -13.73
N ARG A 163 8.49 25.26 -14.89
CA ARG A 163 7.22 25.91 -15.20
C ARG A 163 6.02 24.97 -15.10
N ARG A 164 6.17 23.87 -14.37
CA ARG A 164 5.08 22.92 -14.16
C ARG A 164 4.19 23.37 -13.00
N GLN A 165 2.91 23.25 -13.21
CA GLN A 165 1.97 23.49 -12.13
C GLN A 165 1.90 22.28 -11.20
N ARG A 166 1.88 22.53 -9.89
CA ARG A 166 1.82 21.48 -8.87
C ARG A 166 0.61 21.63 -7.98
N THR A 167 0.07 20.49 -7.59
CA THR A 167 -1.04 20.40 -6.64
C THR A 167 -0.71 19.37 -5.57
N LEU A 168 -0.81 19.79 -4.33
CA LEU A 168 -0.73 18.90 -3.17
C LEU A 168 -2.13 18.37 -2.84
N LEU A 169 -2.27 17.04 -2.84
CA LEU A 169 -3.47 16.34 -2.41
C LEU A 169 -3.19 15.56 -1.13
N THR A 170 -4.10 15.66 -0.17
CA THR A 170 -4.05 14.85 1.05
C THR A 170 -5.39 14.19 1.29
N THR A 171 -5.38 12.96 1.78
CA THR A 171 -6.59 12.22 2.15
C THR A 171 -6.32 11.29 3.33
N THR A 172 -7.33 11.09 4.16
CA THR A 172 -7.27 10.12 5.27
C THR A 172 -8.23 8.98 5.00
N ILE A 173 -7.72 7.76 5.12
CA ILE A 173 -8.46 6.51 4.96
C ILE A 173 -8.53 5.84 6.32
N THR A 174 -9.74 5.67 6.84
CA THR A 174 -9.96 4.92 8.09
C THR A 174 -10.05 3.43 7.82
N LEU A 175 -9.46 2.62 8.69
CA LEU A 175 -9.49 1.16 8.61
C LEU A 175 -10.74 0.64 9.32
N ARG A 176 -11.84 0.48 8.58
CA ARG A 176 -13.18 0.14 9.12
C ARG A 176 -13.20 -1.10 10.01
N ASN A 177 -12.35 -2.09 9.76
CA ASN A 177 -12.29 -3.32 10.58
C ASN A 177 -11.54 -3.11 11.90
N ARG A 178 -11.02 -1.92 12.14
CA ARG A 178 -10.25 -1.54 13.32
C ARG A 178 -10.93 -0.48 14.17
N THR A 179 -11.90 0.24 13.60
CA THR A 179 -12.74 1.21 14.31
C THR A 179 -14.04 0.54 14.72
N LYS A 180 -14.37 0.57 16.01
CA LYS A 180 -15.65 0.10 16.55
C LYS A 180 -16.73 1.15 16.37
#